data_0614adca732bebfae306cc35efd337a7
#
_entry.id   0614adca732bebfae306cc35efd337a7
#
_cell.length_a   1.000
_cell.length_b   1.000
_cell.length_c   1.000
_cell.angle_alpha   90.00
_cell.angle_beta   90.00
_cell.angle_gamma   90.00
#
_symmetry.space_group_name_H-M   'P 1'
#
loop_
_entity.id
_entity.type
_entity.pdbx_description
1 polymer ?
#
loop_
_entity_poly.entity_id
_entity_poly.type
_entity_poly.pdbx_seq_one_letter_code
_entity_poly.pdbx_strand_id
1 'polypeptide(L)'
;MLSRSCTLFLGTLLCSSVSFGQTESTAPLNLTLATPVDSVRFQNHRYNEFYRANRDFSYISPNGELGAPSKYVINGELIASYFLLASPKSRLSIAVTQRFMARTRTDRSSPIRTPSFRLGTQVFYRLSSNVTRYRYVEAQFFHHSNGQDGDTFRPNGTYNTETGDFSTNYIQATYNWGTHFSQRHGAYYNLGYRWHAPIFNSSEGLTGHYGFGRVLGQATYRLLARTQPEPVSTVTTERMRVTLQASYAVNQLDGWSLTAAQRRLNVELSVWYIPAFSRDAGIFATAGYYGEDPYNIYFNDRYAFVRLGIAAGFTRYTDELRK
;
A
#
# COMPACT_ATOMS: atom_id res chain seq x y z
N MET A 1 -42.49 13.09 -6.39
CA MET A 1 -41.77 14.34 -6.34
C MET A 1 -41.36 14.62 -4.90
N LEU A 2 -40.15 14.29 -4.53
CA LEU A 2 -39.53 14.75 -3.28
C LEU A 2 -38.01 14.70 -3.52
N SER A 3 -37.47 15.89 -3.84
CA SER A 3 -36.05 16.19 -3.97
C SER A 3 -35.41 16.10 -2.58
N ARG A 4 -34.47 15.15 -2.38
CA ARG A 4 -33.55 15.19 -1.24
C ARG A 4 -32.20 15.72 -1.73
N SER A 5 -31.97 16.98 -1.44
CA SER A 5 -30.69 17.62 -1.53
C SER A 5 -29.71 16.96 -0.57
N CYS A 6 -28.69 16.29 -1.10
CA CYS A 6 -27.58 15.77 -0.33
C CYS A 6 -26.55 16.89 -0.19
N THR A 7 -26.55 17.57 0.95
CA THR A 7 -25.57 18.62 1.29
C THR A 7 -24.23 17.96 1.58
N LEU A 8 -23.27 18.20 0.71
CA LEU A 8 -21.88 17.77 0.91
C LEU A 8 -21.27 18.63 2.04
N PHE A 9 -21.04 18.05 3.19
CA PHE A 9 -20.19 18.62 4.23
C PHE A 9 -18.73 18.43 3.83
N LEU A 10 -18.15 19.45 3.21
CA LEU A 10 -16.71 19.56 3.04
C LEU A 10 -16.15 20.11 4.35
N GLY A 11 -15.78 19.20 5.26
CA GLY A 11 -15.09 19.56 6.49
C GLY A 11 -13.69 20.05 6.17
N THR A 12 -13.48 21.35 6.31
CA THR A 12 -12.15 21.97 6.33
C THR A 12 -11.36 21.39 7.51
N LEU A 13 -10.40 20.53 7.23
CA LEU A 13 -9.40 20.10 8.21
C LEU A 13 -8.48 21.29 8.47
N LEU A 14 -8.78 22.04 9.51
CA LEU A 14 -7.88 23.03 10.11
C LEU A 14 -6.67 22.26 10.67
N CYS A 15 -5.52 22.41 10.02
CA CYS A 15 -4.22 22.08 10.60
C CYS A 15 -3.95 23.00 11.78
N SER A 16 -4.40 22.64 12.98
CA SER A 16 -3.89 23.23 14.20
C SER A 16 -2.49 22.65 14.45
N SER A 17 -1.48 23.47 14.24
CA SER A 17 -0.10 23.22 14.66
C SER A 17 -0.06 23.17 16.19
N VAL A 18 -0.10 21.97 16.76
CA VAL A 18 0.19 21.76 18.16
C VAL A 18 1.71 21.86 18.31
N SER A 19 2.18 23.02 18.75
CA SER A 19 3.56 23.21 19.19
C SER A 19 3.74 22.53 20.54
N PHE A 20 4.26 21.30 20.53
CA PHE A 20 4.84 20.71 21.75
C PHE A 20 6.25 21.24 21.92
N GLY A 21 6.37 22.32 22.69
CA GLY A 21 7.63 22.77 23.24
C GLY A 21 8.10 21.79 24.30
N GLN A 22 9.00 20.89 23.97
CA GLN A 22 9.91 20.25 24.90
C GLN A 22 11.31 20.37 24.31
N THR A 23 12.09 21.23 24.88
CA THR A 23 13.55 21.30 24.77
C THR A 23 14.13 20.06 25.43
N GLU A 24 14.16 18.91 24.75
CA GLU A 24 15.07 17.85 25.12
C GLU A 24 16.44 18.16 24.49
N SER A 25 17.43 18.31 25.33
CA SER A 25 18.85 18.41 25.01
C SER A 25 19.24 17.28 24.06
N THR A 26 19.27 17.57 22.76
CA THR A 26 19.87 16.70 21.76
C THR A 26 21.38 16.84 21.88
N ALA A 27 22.01 16.04 22.74
CA ALA A 27 23.43 15.80 22.58
C ALA A 27 23.66 15.25 21.18
N PRO A 28 24.47 15.89 20.33
CA PRO A 28 24.74 15.34 19.00
C PRO A 28 25.43 13.99 19.21
N LEU A 29 24.85 12.93 18.66
CA LEU A 29 25.54 11.68 18.45
C LEU A 29 26.70 11.99 17.49
N ASN A 30 27.87 12.27 18.03
CA ASN A 30 29.12 12.35 17.28
C ASN A 30 29.46 10.94 16.80
N LEU A 31 28.77 10.46 15.78
CA LEU A 31 29.22 9.37 14.94
C LEU A 31 30.34 9.93 14.05
N THR A 32 31.56 9.84 14.53
CA THR A 32 32.75 10.03 13.71
C THR A 32 32.76 8.89 12.69
N LEU A 33 32.10 9.09 11.55
CA LEU A 33 32.19 8.19 10.41
C LEU A 33 33.59 8.32 9.82
N ALA A 34 34.40 7.29 9.98
CA ALA A 34 35.84 7.32 9.74
C ALA A 34 36.21 7.55 8.27
N THR A 35 35.31 7.34 7.29
CA THR A 35 35.56 7.61 5.87
C THR A 35 34.30 7.99 5.09
N PRO A 36 34.42 8.78 3.98
CA PRO A 36 33.27 9.07 3.10
C PRO A 36 32.60 7.83 2.50
N VAL A 37 33.36 6.77 2.27
CA VAL A 37 32.87 5.48 1.73
C VAL A 37 31.94 4.80 2.72
N ASP A 38 32.27 4.81 4.00
CA ASP A 38 31.43 4.19 5.04
C ASP A 38 30.13 4.96 5.23
N SER A 39 30.15 6.29 5.05
CA SER A 39 28.95 7.11 5.10
C SER A 39 27.97 6.77 3.97
N VAL A 40 28.46 6.51 2.75
CA VAL A 40 27.62 6.13 1.61
C VAL A 40 27.01 4.74 1.81
N ARG A 41 27.80 3.79 2.31
CA ARG A 41 27.30 2.44 2.62
C ARG A 41 26.21 2.46 3.69
N PHE A 42 26.43 3.23 4.75
CA PHE A 42 25.43 3.45 5.79
C PHE A 42 24.13 4.01 5.24
N GLN A 43 24.22 5.06 4.41
CA GLN A 43 23.04 5.67 3.80
C GLN A 43 22.27 4.68 2.91
N ASN A 44 22.94 3.92 2.06
CA ASN A 44 22.30 2.94 1.18
C ASN A 44 21.65 1.82 1.99
N HIS A 45 22.29 1.36 3.08
CA HIS A 45 21.71 0.38 3.98
C HIS A 45 20.41 0.91 4.61
N ARG A 46 20.44 2.14 5.16
CA ARG A 46 19.24 2.78 5.73
C ARG A 46 18.11 2.96 4.72
N TYR A 47 18.42 3.29 3.48
CA TYR A 47 17.41 3.38 2.44
C TYR A 47 16.80 2.02 2.09
N ASN A 48 17.57 0.95 2.11
CA ASN A 48 17.05 -0.40 1.95
C ASN A 48 16.07 -0.78 3.09
N GLU A 49 16.31 -0.31 4.30
CA GLU A 49 15.35 -0.46 5.42
C GLU A 49 14.08 0.35 5.17
N PHE A 50 14.18 1.60 4.67
CA PHE A 50 13.00 2.41 4.33
C PHE A 50 12.15 1.75 3.25
N TYR A 51 12.76 1.20 2.20
CA TYR A 51 12.04 0.48 1.14
C TYR A 51 11.26 -0.71 1.71
N ARG A 52 11.85 -1.47 2.63
CA ARG A 52 11.18 -2.58 3.31
C ARG A 52 10.08 -2.11 4.25
N ALA A 53 10.32 -1.07 5.02
CA ALA A 53 9.39 -0.55 6.00
C ALA A 53 8.14 0.09 5.38
N ASN A 54 8.27 0.69 4.19
CA ASN A 54 7.18 1.40 3.52
C ASN A 54 6.25 0.48 2.71
N ARG A 55 6.39 -0.85 2.85
CA ARG A 55 5.52 -1.81 2.19
C ARG A 55 4.21 -2.02 2.92
N ASP A 56 3.25 -2.53 2.16
CA ASP A 56 1.99 -2.99 2.70
C ASP A 56 2.18 -4.29 3.51
N PHE A 57 1.24 -4.57 4.40
CA PHE A 57 1.21 -5.78 5.20
C PHE A 57 0.36 -6.87 4.56
N SER A 58 0.75 -8.12 4.77
CA SER A 58 -0.14 -9.25 4.57
C SER A 58 -1.21 -9.24 5.65
N TYR A 59 -2.46 -9.57 5.30
CA TYR A 59 -3.55 -9.57 6.27
C TYR A 59 -4.58 -10.66 5.99
N ILE A 60 -5.35 -10.97 7.01
CA ILE A 60 -6.58 -11.74 6.93
C ILE A 60 -7.68 -11.06 7.75
N SER A 61 -8.84 -10.84 7.15
CA SER A 61 -10.05 -10.31 7.77
C SER A 61 -11.07 -11.43 7.85
N PRO A 62 -11.28 -12.04 9.03
CA PRO A 62 -12.38 -12.95 9.28
C PRO A 62 -13.67 -12.12 9.29
N ASN A 63 -14.66 -12.29 8.63
CA ASN A 63 -15.86 -11.49 8.32
C ASN A 63 -15.72 -10.63 7.04
N GLY A 64 -14.67 -10.84 6.25
CA GLY A 64 -14.52 -10.27 4.92
C GLY A 64 -14.46 -8.73 4.93
N GLU A 65 -15.34 -8.11 4.18
CA GLU A 65 -15.53 -6.67 4.08
C GLU A 65 -16.99 -6.31 4.39
N LEU A 66 -17.22 -5.68 5.52
CA LEU A 66 -18.57 -5.19 5.88
C LEU A 66 -18.91 -4.01 4.97
N GLY A 67 -20.04 -4.10 4.26
CA GLY A 67 -20.50 -3.09 3.30
C GLY A 67 -20.26 -3.46 1.84
N ALA A 68 -19.48 -4.50 1.54
CA ALA A 68 -19.32 -5.00 0.18
C ALA A 68 -20.66 -5.54 -0.39
N PRO A 69 -20.87 -5.42 -1.72
CA PRO A 69 -22.07 -5.95 -2.38
C PRO A 69 -22.25 -7.47 -2.22
N SER A 70 -21.14 -8.20 -2.18
CA SER A 70 -21.11 -9.63 -1.91
C SER A 70 -20.81 -9.91 -0.45
N LYS A 71 -21.49 -10.89 0.14
CA LYS A 71 -21.19 -11.34 1.50
C LYS A 71 -19.92 -12.16 1.52
N TYR A 72 -18.81 -11.53 1.90
CA TYR A 72 -17.55 -12.22 2.12
C TYR A 72 -17.44 -12.70 3.56
N VAL A 73 -17.01 -13.96 3.73
CA VAL A 73 -16.72 -14.57 5.03
C VAL A 73 -15.27 -14.27 5.43
N ILE A 74 -14.38 -14.33 4.46
CA ILE A 74 -12.95 -14.06 4.65
C ILE A 74 -12.49 -13.19 3.48
N ASN A 75 -11.67 -12.19 3.80
CA ASN A 75 -10.87 -11.44 2.85
C ASN A 75 -9.43 -11.44 3.33
N GLY A 76 -8.50 -11.81 2.48
CA GLY A 76 -7.08 -11.83 2.81
C GLY A 76 -6.18 -11.47 1.64
N GLU A 77 -5.05 -10.87 1.95
CA GLU A 77 -3.99 -10.58 0.99
C GLU A 77 -2.66 -11.05 1.55
N LEU A 78 -1.96 -11.89 0.79
CA LEU A 78 -0.59 -12.30 1.04
C LEU A 78 0.34 -11.48 0.16
N ILE A 79 1.32 -10.82 0.78
CA ILE A 79 2.32 -10.01 0.09
C ILE A 79 3.70 -10.57 0.39
N ALA A 80 4.36 -11.08 -0.64
CA ALA A 80 5.73 -11.56 -0.56
C ALA A 80 6.62 -10.70 -1.46
N SER A 81 7.72 -10.20 -0.90
CA SER A 81 8.68 -9.40 -1.66
C SER A 81 10.09 -9.88 -1.38
N TYR A 82 10.83 -10.11 -2.44
CA TYR A 82 12.22 -10.54 -2.39
C TYR A 82 13.12 -9.52 -3.05
N PHE A 83 14.14 -9.03 -2.33
CA PHE A 83 15.14 -8.11 -2.89
C PHE A 83 16.19 -8.89 -3.65
N LEU A 84 16.20 -8.70 -4.97
CA LEU A 84 17.26 -9.22 -5.85
C LEU A 84 18.54 -8.39 -5.73
N LEU A 85 18.37 -7.08 -5.55
CA LEU A 85 19.47 -6.15 -5.34
C LEU A 85 19.13 -5.21 -4.19
N ALA A 86 19.91 -5.25 -3.13
CA ALA A 86 19.80 -4.34 -1.98
C ALA A 86 21.20 -4.14 -1.37
N SER A 87 22.16 -3.82 -2.21
CA SER A 87 23.56 -3.66 -1.81
C SER A 87 23.78 -2.32 -1.09
N PRO A 88 24.54 -2.29 0.01
CA PRO A 88 24.98 -1.04 0.60
C PRO A 88 25.96 -0.25 -0.30
N LYS A 89 26.46 -0.85 -1.38
CA LYS A 89 27.33 -0.19 -2.37
C LYS A 89 26.55 0.54 -3.47
N SER A 90 25.21 0.35 -3.57
CA SER A 90 24.40 0.89 -4.64
C SER A 90 23.26 1.78 -4.12
N ARG A 91 22.98 2.87 -4.83
CA ARG A 91 21.76 3.68 -4.64
C ARG A 91 20.52 3.03 -5.22
N LEU A 92 20.71 2.05 -6.11
CA LEU A 92 19.66 1.28 -6.77
C LEU A 92 19.38 0.03 -5.96
N SER A 93 18.10 -0.25 -5.76
CA SER A 93 17.60 -1.52 -5.19
C SER A 93 16.49 -2.06 -6.06
N ILE A 94 16.42 -3.38 -6.19
CA ILE A 94 15.43 -4.07 -7.03
C ILE A 94 14.79 -5.16 -6.19
N ALA A 95 13.46 -5.24 -6.23
CA ALA A 95 12.68 -6.29 -5.61
C ALA A 95 11.69 -6.91 -6.60
N VAL A 96 11.44 -8.20 -6.46
CA VAL A 96 10.28 -8.88 -7.04
C VAL A 96 9.22 -9.00 -5.95
N THR A 97 8.00 -8.65 -6.29
CA THR A 97 6.88 -8.67 -5.34
C THR A 97 5.72 -9.45 -5.96
N GLN A 98 5.19 -10.36 -5.17
CA GLN A 98 3.95 -11.07 -5.46
C GLN A 98 2.90 -10.66 -4.42
N ARG A 99 1.69 -10.38 -4.91
CA ARG A 99 0.50 -10.12 -4.09
C ARG A 99 -0.59 -11.09 -4.53
N PHE A 100 -1.16 -11.77 -3.57
CA PHE A 100 -2.22 -12.72 -3.76
C PHE A 100 -3.38 -12.32 -2.85
N MET A 101 -4.49 -11.90 -3.44
CA MET A 101 -5.70 -11.58 -2.70
C MET A 101 -6.77 -12.64 -2.97
N ALA A 102 -7.41 -13.13 -1.92
CA ALA A 102 -8.53 -14.06 -2.00
C ALA A 102 -9.67 -13.58 -1.12
N ARG A 103 -10.90 -13.71 -1.66
CA ARG A 103 -12.15 -13.43 -0.95
C ARG A 103 -13.04 -14.67 -0.98
N THR A 104 -13.38 -15.19 0.19
CA THR A 104 -14.28 -16.33 0.35
C THR A 104 -15.70 -15.81 0.54
N ARG A 105 -16.64 -16.28 -0.29
CA ARG A 105 -18.07 -15.94 -0.23
C ARG A 105 -18.84 -16.94 0.61
N THR A 106 -20.08 -16.60 0.94
CA THR A 106 -21.02 -17.50 1.63
C THR A 106 -21.65 -18.56 0.74
N ASP A 107 -21.31 -18.61 -0.54
CA ASP A 107 -21.87 -19.56 -1.50
C ASP A 107 -21.50 -21.01 -1.12
N ARG A 108 -22.43 -21.93 -1.31
CA ARG A 108 -22.24 -23.36 -0.96
C ARG A 108 -21.23 -24.07 -1.83
N SER A 109 -21.11 -23.65 -3.09
CA SER A 109 -20.12 -24.18 -4.06
C SER A 109 -19.29 -23.04 -4.63
N SER A 110 -18.02 -23.32 -4.91
CA SER A 110 -17.05 -22.34 -5.43
C SER A 110 -17.02 -21.05 -4.61
N PRO A 111 -16.77 -21.12 -3.27
CA PRO A 111 -16.82 -19.97 -2.39
C PRO A 111 -15.71 -18.96 -2.71
N ILE A 112 -14.62 -19.39 -3.32
CA ILE A 112 -13.59 -18.55 -3.91
C ILE A 112 -13.76 -18.59 -5.40
N ARG A 113 -14.15 -17.47 -6.02
CA ARG A 113 -14.34 -17.40 -7.47
C ARG A 113 -12.99 -17.54 -8.16
N THR A 114 -12.22 -16.50 -8.16
CA THR A 114 -10.84 -16.52 -8.61
C THR A 114 -10.03 -15.58 -7.71
N PRO A 115 -8.78 -15.93 -7.36
CA PRO A 115 -7.92 -15.00 -6.67
C PRO A 115 -7.52 -13.83 -7.58
N SER A 116 -7.13 -12.72 -6.97
CA SER A 116 -6.47 -11.62 -7.68
C SER A 116 -4.96 -11.74 -7.47
N PHE A 117 -4.23 -11.90 -8.57
CA PHE A 117 -2.77 -12.04 -8.58
C PHE A 117 -2.12 -10.76 -9.09
N ARG A 118 -1.11 -10.27 -8.38
CA ARG A 118 -0.23 -9.22 -8.88
C ARG A 118 1.22 -9.69 -8.71
N LEU A 119 1.91 -9.84 -9.82
CA LEU A 119 3.32 -10.22 -9.85
C LEU A 119 4.10 -9.15 -10.58
N GLY A 120 5.20 -8.68 -10.01
CA GLY A 120 5.96 -7.64 -10.67
C GLY A 120 7.29 -7.31 -10.02
N THR A 121 7.93 -6.32 -10.60
CA THR A 121 9.24 -5.81 -10.20
C THR A 121 9.10 -4.38 -9.70
N GLN A 122 9.84 -4.06 -8.66
CA GLN A 122 9.96 -2.73 -8.08
C GLN A 122 11.42 -2.30 -8.11
N VAL A 123 11.67 -1.11 -8.60
CA VAL A 123 12.99 -0.49 -8.70
C VAL A 123 12.99 0.76 -7.84
N PHE A 124 13.90 0.84 -6.88
CA PHE A 124 14.04 1.95 -5.96
C PHE A 124 15.34 2.68 -6.24
N TYR A 125 15.30 4.00 -6.29
CA TYR A 125 16.48 4.82 -6.45
C TYR A 125 16.55 5.93 -5.41
N ARG A 126 17.60 5.93 -4.61
CA ARG A 126 17.86 6.91 -3.56
C ARG A 126 18.22 8.28 -4.14
N LEU A 127 17.44 9.31 -3.78
CA LEU A 127 17.66 10.69 -4.23
C LEU A 127 18.46 11.53 -3.23
N SER A 128 18.43 11.19 -1.94
CA SER A 128 19.07 11.98 -0.89
C SER A 128 20.06 11.15 -0.07
N SER A 129 21.08 11.80 0.47
CA SER A 129 21.98 11.22 1.47
C SER A 129 21.44 11.36 2.90
N ASN A 130 20.41 12.17 3.11
CA ASN A 130 19.83 12.37 4.42
C ASN A 130 18.98 11.18 4.84
N VAL A 131 19.30 10.56 5.97
CA VAL A 131 18.59 9.39 6.51
C VAL A 131 17.48 9.75 7.50
N THR A 132 17.41 11.01 7.96
CA THR A 132 16.33 11.50 8.81
C THR A 132 15.21 12.15 8.02
N ARG A 133 15.52 12.74 6.85
CA ARG A 133 14.58 13.28 5.86
C ARG A 133 14.83 12.62 4.53
N TYR A 134 14.42 11.37 4.43
CA TYR A 134 14.72 10.55 3.25
C TYR A 134 13.83 10.88 2.06
N ARG A 135 14.39 10.67 0.85
CA ARG A 135 13.69 10.85 -0.43
C ARG A 135 14.17 9.79 -1.42
N TYR A 136 13.23 9.18 -2.13
CA TYR A 136 13.54 8.24 -3.20
C TYR A 136 12.43 8.21 -4.25
N VAL A 137 12.74 7.71 -5.42
CA VAL A 137 11.76 7.35 -6.43
C VAL A 137 11.62 5.84 -6.49
N GLU A 138 10.43 5.40 -6.85
CA GLU A 138 10.12 4.01 -7.09
C GLU A 138 9.42 3.89 -8.44
N ALA A 139 9.90 2.96 -9.26
CA ALA A 139 9.24 2.51 -10.47
C ALA A 139 8.77 1.08 -10.27
N GLN A 140 7.55 0.76 -10.70
CA GLN A 140 6.96 -0.56 -10.60
C GLN A 140 6.46 -1.00 -11.97
N PHE A 141 6.62 -2.28 -12.26
CA PHE A 141 5.96 -2.97 -13.35
C PHE A 141 5.26 -4.21 -12.79
N PHE A 142 3.95 -4.31 -12.98
CA PHE A 142 3.15 -5.42 -12.47
C PHE A 142 2.21 -5.96 -13.53
N HIS A 143 2.13 -7.28 -13.58
CA HIS A 143 1.03 -8.01 -14.16
C HIS A 143 -0.05 -8.24 -13.10
N HIS A 144 -1.30 -7.90 -13.39
CA HIS A 144 -2.46 -8.09 -12.52
C HIS A 144 -3.49 -8.93 -13.26
N SER A 145 -3.74 -10.14 -12.79
CA SER A 145 -4.67 -11.08 -13.42
C SER A 145 -5.48 -11.85 -12.36
N ASN A 146 -6.52 -12.50 -12.84
CA ASN A 146 -7.31 -13.43 -12.04
C ASN A 146 -7.04 -14.91 -12.41
N GLY A 147 -6.11 -15.17 -13.31
CA GLY A 147 -5.71 -16.53 -13.69
C GLY A 147 -6.79 -17.33 -14.41
N GLN A 148 -7.72 -16.66 -15.09
CA GLN A 148 -8.74 -17.27 -15.94
C GLN A 148 -8.50 -16.90 -17.40
N ASP A 149 -9.06 -17.67 -18.32
CA ASP A 149 -8.90 -17.54 -19.78
C ASP A 149 -10.23 -17.54 -20.55
N GLY A 150 -11.36 -17.49 -19.84
CA GLY A 150 -12.68 -17.43 -20.45
C GLY A 150 -13.04 -16.05 -20.98
N ASP A 151 -14.10 -15.98 -21.77
CA ASP A 151 -14.61 -14.72 -22.32
C ASP A 151 -14.93 -13.71 -21.22
N THR A 152 -14.50 -12.47 -21.39
CA THR A 152 -14.74 -11.37 -20.44
C THR A 152 -16.23 -11.10 -20.23
N PHE A 153 -17.05 -11.32 -21.28
CA PHE A 153 -18.49 -11.13 -21.23
C PHE A 153 -19.24 -12.46 -21.37
N ARG A 154 -20.36 -12.56 -20.69
CA ARG A 154 -21.35 -13.61 -20.90
C ARG A 154 -22.17 -13.32 -22.18
N PRO A 155 -22.89 -14.32 -22.76
CA PRO A 155 -23.74 -14.10 -23.94
C PRO A 155 -24.79 -12.99 -23.76
N ASN A 156 -25.18 -12.68 -22.53
CA ASN A 156 -26.12 -11.60 -22.21
C ASN A 156 -25.47 -10.22 -22.07
N GLY A 157 -24.17 -10.08 -22.38
CA GLY A 157 -23.43 -8.84 -22.33
C GLY A 157 -22.96 -8.42 -20.91
N THR A 158 -23.23 -9.22 -19.86
CA THR A 158 -22.73 -8.95 -18.51
C THR A 158 -21.31 -9.50 -18.33
N TYR A 159 -20.54 -8.91 -17.43
CA TYR A 159 -19.20 -9.41 -17.10
C TYR A 159 -19.25 -10.84 -16.55
N ASN A 160 -18.37 -11.67 -17.05
CA ASN A 160 -18.23 -13.06 -16.60
C ASN A 160 -17.31 -13.12 -15.38
N THR A 161 -17.87 -12.91 -14.20
CA THR A 161 -17.14 -12.95 -12.92
C THR A 161 -16.87 -14.38 -12.42
N GLU A 162 -17.05 -15.41 -13.24
CA GLU A 162 -16.78 -16.80 -12.87
C GLU A 162 -15.52 -17.33 -13.54
N THR A 163 -15.42 -17.19 -14.85
CA THR A 163 -14.32 -17.74 -15.67
C THR A 163 -13.70 -16.72 -16.61
N GLY A 164 -14.21 -15.48 -16.65
CA GLY A 164 -13.72 -14.46 -17.57
C GLY A 164 -12.30 -13.99 -17.23
N ASP A 165 -11.51 -13.72 -18.26
CA ASP A 165 -10.19 -13.09 -18.11
C ASP A 165 -10.31 -11.58 -17.81
N PHE A 166 -9.65 -11.17 -16.73
CA PHE A 166 -9.55 -9.77 -16.30
C PHE A 166 -8.08 -9.44 -16.01
N SER A 167 -7.29 -9.37 -17.05
CA SER A 167 -5.85 -9.15 -16.95
C SER A 167 -5.46 -7.75 -17.38
N THR A 168 -4.56 -7.12 -16.63
CA THR A 168 -3.95 -5.83 -16.98
C THR A 168 -2.48 -5.82 -16.63
N ASN A 169 -1.70 -4.99 -17.33
CA ASN A 169 -0.31 -4.73 -16.99
C ASN A 169 -0.17 -3.24 -16.67
N TYR A 170 0.51 -2.90 -15.60
CA TYR A 170 0.70 -1.51 -15.26
C TYR A 170 2.15 -1.14 -14.95
N ILE A 171 2.47 0.09 -15.28
CA ILE A 171 3.66 0.78 -14.83
C ILE A 171 3.22 1.84 -13.81
N GLN A 172 3.93 1.95 -12.71
CA GLN A 172 3.68 2.97 -11.71
C GLN A 172 4.99 3.66 -11.36
N ALA A 173 4.96 4.97 -11.27
CA ALA A 173 6.06 5.78 -10.77
C ALA A 173 5.60 6.56 -9.54
N THR A 174 6.38 6.53 -8.46
CA THR A 174 6.11 7.27 -7.23
C THR A 174 7.32 8.04 -6.76
N TYR A 175 7.09 9.25 -6.30
CA TYR A 175 8.02 10.01 -5.49
C TYR A 175 7.68 9.78 -4.02
N ASN A 176 8.67 9.38 -3.26
CA ASN A 176 8.52 8.97 -1.88
C ASN A 176 9.41 9.83 -0.99
N TRP A 177 8.83 10.32 0.11
CA TRP A 177 9.59 11.09 1.10
C TRP A 177 9.08 10.81 2.51
N GLY A 178 9.93 11.07 3.49
CA GLY A 178 9.55 10.86 4.87
C GLY A 178 10.54 11.44 5.84
N THR A 179 10.14 11.41 7.11
CA THR A 179 10.97 11.85 8.22
C THR A 179 10.90 10.86 9.37
N HIS A 180 12.04 10.61 10.00
CA HIS A 180 12.09 10.09 11.33
C HIS A 180 12.21 11.29 12.28
N PHE A 181 11.13 11.69 12.94
CA PHE A 181 11.10 12.84 13.84
C PHE A 181 11.88 12.58 15.12
N SER A 182 11.86 11.32 15.56
CA SER A 182 12.57 10.85 16.73
C SER A 182 12.75 9.34 16.62
N GLN A 183 13.35 8.74 17.65
CA GLN A 183 13.45 7.28 17.74
C GLN A 183 12.08 6.60 17.95
N ARG A 184 11.00 7.36 18.18
CA ARG A 184 9.64 6.86 18.42
C ARG A 184 8.66 7.16 17.32
N HIS A 185 8.92 8.14 16.46
CA HIS A 185 7.96 8.63 15.50
C HIS A 185 8.56 8.69 14.10
N GLY A 186 7.75 8.35 13.11
CA GLY A 186 8.10 8.50 11.71
C GLY A 186 6.89 8.88 10.87
N ALA A 187 7.11 9.64 9.81
CA ALA A 187 6.13 9.92 8.80
C ALA A 187 6.66 9.54 7.43
N TYR A 188 5.78 9.05 6.58
CA TYR A 188 6.06 8.68 5.21
C TYR A 188 4.94 9.16 4.31
N TYR A 189 5.32 9.64 3.15
CA TYR A 189 4.40 10.13 2.13
C TYR A 189 4.83 9.60 0.77
N ASN A 190 3.87 9.38 -0.11
CA ASN A 190 4.15 9.21 -1.52
C ASN A 190 3.11 9.93 -2.37
N LEU A 191 3.51 10.26 -3.59
CA LEU A 191 2.66 10.75 -4.66
C LEU A 191 3.13 10.10 -5.96
N GLY A 192 2.20 9.66 -6.79
CA GLY A 192 2.55 8.94 -8.00
C GLY A 192 1.45 8.84 -9.02
N TYR A 193 1.81 8.17 -10.10
CA TYR A 193 0.91 7.87 -11.20
C TYR A 193 1.06 6.41 -11.60
N ARG A 194 -0.07 5.75 -11.81
CA ARG A 194 -0.17 4.39 -12.35
C ARG A 194 -0.84 4.46 -13.71
N TRP A 195 -0.24 3.79 -14.65
CA TRP A 195 -0.78 3.62 -15.98
C TRP A 195 -0.86 2.12 -16.33
N HIS A 196 -2.06 1.63 -16.57
CA HIS A 196 -2.27 0.30 -17.12
C HIS A 196 -2.07 0.38 -18.62
N ALA A 197 -0.88 -0.01 -19.08
CA ALA A 197 -0.50 0.05 -20.46
C ALA A 197 -1.12 -1.13 -21.25
N PRO A 198 -1.52 -0.94 -22.49
CA PRO A 198 -1.98 -2.01 -23.39
C PRO A 198 -0.79 -2.84 -23.88
N ILE A 199 0.15 -3.18 -22.99
CA ILE A 199 1.35 -3.98 -23.25
C ILE A 199 1.04 -5.39 -22.76
N PHE A 200 1.29 -6.42 -23.59
CA PHE A 200 1.09 -7.82 -23.24
C PHE A 200 -0.35 -8.17 -22.86
N ASN A 201 -1.28 -8.13 -23.81
CA ASN A 201 -2.66 -8.62 -23.66
C ASN A 201 -3.39 -8.14 -22.40
N SER A 202 -3.84 -6.90 -22.37
CA SER A 202 -4.89 -6.51 -21.44
C SER A 202 -6.24 -6.91 -21.99
N SER A 203 -7.16 -7.34 -21.11
CA SER A 203 -8.51 -7.76 -21.51
C SER A 203 -9.24 -6.60 -22.21
N GLU A 204 -9.63 -6.81 -23.47
CA GLU A 204 -10.31 -5.79 -24.30
C GLU A 204 -11.60 -5.28 -23.66
N GLY A 205 -12.33 -6.14 -22.96
CA GLY A 205 -13.57 -5.80 -22.27
C GLY A 205 -13.44 -4.81 -21.13
N LEU A 206 -12.21 -4.42 -20.73
CA LEU A 206 -11.97 -3.40 -19.70
C LEU A 206 -11.89 -1.98 -20.28
N THR A 207 -11.76 -1.84 -21.62
CA THR A 207 -11.63 -0.54 -22.29
C THR A 207 -12.87 0.32 -22.04
N GLY A 208 -12.68 1.59 -21.64
CA GLY A 208 -13.76 2.51 -21.28
C GLY A 208 -14.39 2.27 -19.89
N HIS A 209 -14.16 1.11 -19.28
CA HIS A 209 -14.81 0.73 -18.02
C HIS A 209 -13.86 0.65 -16.83
N TYR A 210 -12.56 0.54 -17.06
CA TYR A 210 -11.53 0.39 -16.03
C TYR A 210 -10.68 1.66 -15.87
N GLY A 211 -10.27 1.94 -14.64
CA GLY A 211 -9.40 3.06 -14.32
C GLY A 211 -7.94 2.83 -14.73
N PHE A 212 -7.66 2.88 -16.04
CA PHE A 212 -6.33 2.63 -16.60
C PHE A 212 -5.28 3.65 -16.19
N GLY A 213 -5.66 4.90 -15.97
CA GLY A 213 -4.77 5.97 -15.49
C GLY A 213 -5.19 6.44 -14.10
N ARG A 214 -4.28 6.38 -13.11
CA ARG A 214 -4.59 6.77 -11.72
C ARG A 214 -3.51 7.64 -11.13
N VAL A 215 -3.92 8.74 -10.52
CA VAL A 215 -3.10 9.48 -9.57
C VAL A 215 -3.21 8.78 -8.21
N LEU A 216 -2.09 8.64 -7.52
CA LEU A 216 -1.97 7.91 -6.26
C LEU A 216 -1.37 8.82 -5.20
N GLY A 217 -1.83 8.68 -3.96
CA GLY A 217 -1.23 9.37 -2.81
C GLY A 217 -1.37 8.54 -1.54
N GLN A 218 -0.36 8.63 -0.68
CA GLN A 218 -0.37 7.98 0.62
C GLN A 218 0.28 8.88 1.66
N ALA A 219 -0.27 8.86 2.87
CA ALA A 219 0.33 9.42 4.07
C ALA A 219 0.32 8.36 5.17
N THR A 220 1.47 8.13 5.79
CA THR A 220 1.61 7.14 6.86
C THR A 220 2.30 7.77 8.06
N TYR A 221 1.71 7.58 9.24
CA TYR A 221 2.32 7.88 10.52
C TYR A 221 2.65 6.58 11.26
N ARG A 222 3.83 6.53 11.90
CA ARG A 222 4.31 5.37 12.64
C ARG A 222 4.70 5.73 14.06
N LEU A 223 4.28 4.91 15.00
CA LEU A 223 4.78 4.89 16.35
C LEU A 223 5.73 3.69 16.50
N LEU A 224 6.97 3.99 16.89
CA LEU A 224 8.04 3.02 17.07
C LEU A 224 8.30 2.82 18.57
N ALA A 225 8.61 1.59 18.98
CA ALA A 225 9.06 1.29 20.34
C ALA A 225 10.49 0.76 20.30
N ARG A 226 11.31 1.21 21.22
CA ARG A 226 12.60 0.59 21.49
C ARG A 226 12.37 -0.69 22.28
N THR A 227 12.86 -1.79 21.76
CA THR A 227 13.03 -3.00 22.54
C THR A 227 14.50 -3.06 22.93
N GLN A 228 14.81 -3.07 24.21
CA GLN A 228 16.17 -3.33 24.71
C GLN A 228 16.23 -4.80 25.11
N PRO A 229 16.76 -5.69 24.31
CA PRO A 229 16.94 -7.08 24.77
C PRO A 229 18.36 -7.42 25.19
N GLU A 230 19.37 -6.60 24.84
CA GLU A 230 20.76 -6.92 25.15
C GLU A 230 21.64 -5.68 25.05
N PRO A 231 22.82 -5.60 25.74
CA PRO A 231 23.64 -4.38 25.81
C PRO A 231 24.24 -3.92 24.46
N VAL A 232 24.04 -4.62 23.37
CA VAL A 232 24.76 -4.40 22.10
C VAL A 232 23.88 -4.07 20.90
N SER A 233 22.57 -4.35 20.90
CA SER A 233 21.72 -4.00 19.75
C SER A 233 20.38 -3.41 20.15
N THR A 234 20.10 -2.21 19.65
CA THR A 234 18.79 -1.58 19.81
C THR A 234 17.91 -1.98 18.63
N VAL A 235 16.93 -2.82 18.87
CA VAL A 235 15.91 -3.14 17.87
C VAL A 235 14.76 -2.17 18.02
N THR A 236 14.47 -1.40 16.99
CA THR A 236 13.30 -0.55 16.93
C THR A 236 12.17 -1.30 16.23
N THR A 237 11.07 -1.50 16.92
CA THR A 237 9.90 -2.23 16.42
C THR A 237 8.75 -1.25 16.19
N GLU A 238 8.08 -1.36 15.07
CA GLU A 238 6.84 -0.63 14.82
C GLU A 238 5.75 -1.14 15.77
N ARG A 239 5.06 -0.22 16.46
CA ARG A 239 3.95 -0.54 17.39
C ARG A 239 2.60 -0.13 16.85
N MET A 240 2.56 0.95 16.09
CA MET A 240 1.34 1.42 15.47
C MET A 240 1.67 2.08 14.14
N ARG A 241 0.81 1.85 13.18
CA ARG A 241 0.83 2.53 11.88
C ARG A 241 -0.57 3.05 11.57
N VAL A 242 -0.67 4.30 11.18
CA VAL A 242 -1.88 4.87 10.62
C VAL A 242 -1.56 5.25 9.18
N THR A 243 -2.32 4.74 8.24
CA THR A 243 -2.11 4.98 6.81
C THR A 243 -3.40 5.47 6.17
N LEU A 244 -3.34 6.63 5.52
CA LEU A 244 -4.35 7.09 4.59
C LEU A 244 -3.78 6.92 3.19
N GLN A 245 -4.47 6.18 2.34
CA GLN A 245 -4.13 6.03 0.93
C GLN A 245 -5.33 6.40 0.06
N ALA A 246 -5.06 7.01 -1.08
CA ALA A 246 -6.07 7.36 -2.04
C ALA A 246 -5.58 7.17 -3.47
N SER A 247 -6.49 6.85 -4.37
CA SER A 247 -6.24 6.88 -5.80
C SER A 247 -7.44 7.42 -6.55
N TYR A 248 -7.18 8.11 -7.66
CA TYR A 248 -8.21 8.72 -8.49
C TYR A 248 -7.98 8.37 -9.96
N ALA A 249 -8.99 7.76 -10.61
CA ALA A 249 -8.93 7.43 -12.02
C ALA A 249 -9.10 8.69 -12.87
N VAL A 250 -8.11 8.98 -13.73
CA VAL A 250 -8.07 10.21 -14.56
C VAL A 250 -8.27 9.95 -16.06
N ASN A 251 -8.29 8.67 -16.48
CA ASN A 251 -8.60 8.30 -17.86
C ASN A 251 -10.09 8.47 -18.17
N GLN A 252 -10.45 8.40 -19.46
CA GLN A 252 -11.85 8.36 -19.86
C GLN A 252 -12.52 7.10 -19.32
N LEU A 253 -13.70 7.25 -18.75
CA LEU A 253 -14.60 6.18 -18.32
C LEU A 253 -15.96 6.45 -18.91
N ASP A 254 -16.53 5.43 -19.59
CA ASP A 254 -17.79 5.55 -20.30
C ASP A 254 -18.94 5.83 -19.34
N GLY A 255 -19.74 6.85 -19.67
CA GLY A 255 -20.85 7.29 -18.83
C GLY A 255 -20.45 8.06 -17.57
N TRP A 256 -19.15 8.37 -17.35
CA TRP A 256 -18.69 9.04 -16.13
C TRP A 256 -17.84 10.27 -16.40
N SER A 257 -18.28 11.43 -15.91
CA SER A 257 -17.48 12.65 -15.96
C SER A 257 -16.18 12.54 -15.14
N LEU A 258 -15.19 13.37 -15.43
CA LEU A 258 -13.96 13.41 -14.66
C LEU A 258 -14.17 13.77 -13.17
N THR A 259 -15.26 14.45 -12.85
CA THR A 259 -15.63 14.84 -11.48
C THR A 259 -16.46 13.80 -10.72
N ALA A 260 -16.79 12.66 -11.36
CA ALA A 260 -17.60 11.60 -10.76
C ALA A 260 -16.80 10.80 -9.71
N ALA A 261 -16.56 11.41 -8.56
CA ALA A 261 -15.74 10.80 -7.48
C ALA A 261 -16.27 9.44 -7.06
N GLN A 262 -17.58 9.20 -7.08
CA GLN A 262 -18.18 7.90 -6.73
C GLN A 262 -17.74 6.74 -7.62
N ARG A 263 -17.15 7.00 -8.80
CA ARG A 263 -16.62 5.96 -9.69
C ARG A 263 -15.09 5.96 -9.75
N ARG A 264 -14.48 7.08 -9.44
CA ARG A 264 -13.07 7.33 -9.70
C ARG A 264 -12.18 7.27 -8.47
N LEU A 265 -12.77 7.53 -7.29
CA LEU A 265 -12.03 7.59 -6.04
C LEU A 265 -11.99 6.24 -5.35
N ASN A 266 -10.79 5.77 -5.02
CA ASN A 266 -10.58 4.77 -3.98
C ASN A 266 -9.86 5.47 -2.82
N VAL A 267 -10.34 5.25 -1.60
CA VAL A 267 -9.71 5.79 -0.39
C VAL A 267 -9.81 4.80 0.75
N GLU A 268 -8.71 4.63 1.48
CA GLU A 268 -8.63 3.74 2.64
C GLU A 268 -7.89 4.43 3.79
N LEU A 269 -8.46 4.37 4.98
CA LEU A 269 -7.81 4.70 6.24
C LEU A 269 -7.61 3.42 7.04
N SER A 270 -6.37 3.09 7.31
CA SER A 270 -6.00 1.88 8.05
C SER A 270 -5.25 2.22 9.32
N VAL A 271 -5.58 1.54 10.41
CA VAL A 271 -4.86 1.57 11.68
C VAL A 271 -4.37 0.16 11.98
N TRP A 272 -3.07 0.02 12.18
CA TRP A 272 -2.40 -1.24 12.48
C TRP A 272 -1.77 -1.13 13.87
N TYR A 273 -1.95 -2.14 14.70
CA TYR A 273 -1.40 -2.16 16.05
C TYR A 273 -0.74 -3.50 16.35
N ILE A 274 0.50 -3.45 16.83
CA ILE A 274 1.28 -4.62 17.22
C ILE A 274 1.35 -4.66 18.74
N PRO A 275 0.67 -5.61 19.41
CA PRO A 275 0.73 -5.77 20.86
C PRO A 275 2.17 -6.00 21.34
N ALA A 276 2.48 -5.60 22.57
CA ALA A 276 3.82 -5.71 23.13
C ALA A 276 4.34 -7.16 23.22
N PHE A 277 3.42 -8.11 23.41
CA PHE A 277 3.73 -9.54 23.47
C PHE A 277 3.95 -10.18 22.09
N SER A 278 3.49 -9.53 21.01
CA SER A 278 3.64 -10.04 19.65
C SER A 278 4.90 -9.49 19.00
N ARG A 279 5.54 -10.34 18.19
CA ARG A 279 6.74 -9.95 17.43
C ARG A 279 6.43 -9.66 15.96
N ASP A 280 5.55 -10.44 15.35
CA ASP A 280 5.42 -10.53 13.89
C ASP A 280 3.98 -10.39 13.41
N ALA A 281 3.01 -10.35 14.34
CA ALA A 281 1.60 -10.22 14.03
C ALA A 281 0.97 -9.07 14.82
N GLY A 282 0.04 -8.40 14.21
CA GLY A 282 -0.75 -7.33 14.81
C GLY A 282 -2.20 -7.41 14.39
N ILE A 283 -3.02 -6.57 14.97
CA ILE A 283 -4.41 -6.37 14.60
C ILE A 283 -4.53 -5.13 13.74
N PHE A 284 -5.56 -5.08 12.90
CA PHE A 284 -5.84 -3.89 12.11
C PHE A 284 -7.34 -3.60 12.01
N ALA A 285 -7.62 -2.34 11.74
CA ALA A 285 -8.91 -1.85 11.30
C ALA A 285 -8.70 -0.97 10.06
N THR A 286 -9.51 -1.18 9.04
CA THR A 286 -9.53 -0.35 7.82
C THR A 286 -10.96 0.07 7.54
N ALA A 287 -11.16 1.35 7.23
CA ALA A 287 -12.39 1.86 6.67
C ALA A 287 -12.08 2.54 5.34
N GLY A 288 -12.94 2.39 4.35
CA GLY A 288 -12.67 2.95 3.04
C GLY A 288 -13.86 2.99 2.13
N TYR A 289 -13.59 3.49 0.92
CA TYR A 289 -14.51 3.53 -0.19
C TYR A 289 -13.79 3.12 -1.47
N TYR A 290 -14.39 2.23 -2.21
CA TYR A 290 -13.99 1.87 -3.57
C TYR A 290 -14.98 2.42 -4.58
N GLY A 291 -14.54 3.30 -5.44
CA GLY A 291 -15.24 3.66 -6.68
C GLY A 291 -15.00 2.61 -7.76
N GLU A 292 -13.92 1.83 -7.61
CA GLU A 292 -13.56 0.68 -8.40
C GLU A 292 -12.88 -0.34 -7.49
N ASP A 293 -13.48 -1.52 -7.34
CA ASP A 293 -12.93 -2.57 -6.49
C ASP A 293 -11.54 -2.99 -6.99
N PRO A 294 -10.50 -2.99 -6.14
CA PRO A 294 -9.15 -3.42 -6.53
C PRO A 294 -9.04 -4.93 -6.84
N TYR A 295 -10.07 -5.70 -6.57
CA TYR A 295 -10.17 -7.09 -6.96
C TYR A 295 -10.67 -7.17 -8.40
N ASN A 296 -9.82 -7.58 -9.34
CA ASN A 296 -10.02 -7.35 -10.77
C ASN A 296 -11.36 -7.83 -11.35
N ILE A 297 -11.88 -9.01 -10.96
CA ILE A 297 -13.17 -9.51 -11.47
C ILE A 297 -14.38 -8.74 -10.95
N TYR A 298 -14.23 -7.95 -9.89
CA TYR A 298 -15.28 -7.11 -9.30
C TYR A 298 -15.02 -5.61 -9.50
N PHE A 299 -14.12 -5.25 -10.41
CA PHE A 299 -13.70 -3.85 -10.63
C PHE A 299 -14.87 -2.87 -10.80
N ASN A 300 -16.03 -3.34 -11.26
CA ASN A 300 -17.21 -2.50 -11.46
C ASN A 300 -18.02 -2.24 -10.18
N ASP A 301 -17.71 -2.93 -9.09
CA ASP A 301 -18.36 -2.74 -7.80
C ASP A 301 -17.89 -1.47 -7.11
N ARG A 302 -18.85 -0.80 -6.43
CA ARG A 302 -18.63 0.48 -5.73
C ARG A 302 -19.29 0.42 -4.37
N TYR A 303 -18.52 0.62 -3.32
CA TYR A 303 -19.04 0.51 -1.96
C TYR A 303 -18.10 1.13 -0.93
N ALA A 304 -18.68 1.54 0.22
CA ALA A 304 -17.95 1.82 1.43
C ALA A 304 -17.82 0.52 2.24
N PHE A 305 -16.71 0.37 2.94
CA PHE A 305 -16.45 -0.86 3.70
C PHE A 305 -15.70 -0.60 5.01
N VAL A 306 -15.80 -1.61 5.88
CA VAL A 306 -14.94 -1.76 7.06
C VAL A 306 -14.36 -3.17 7.07
N ARG A 307 -13.06 -3.27 7.35
CA ARG A 307 -12.33 -4.53 7.57
C ARG A 307 -11.66 -4.51 8.92
N LEU A 308 -11.71 -5.64 9.62
CA LEU A 308 -11.01 -5.87 10.87
C LEU A 308 -10.28 -7.21 10.77
N GLY A 309 -9.10 -7.32 11.31
CA GLY A 309 -8.40 -8.60 11.23
C GLY A 309 -7.00 -8.60 11.81
N ILE A 310 -6.24 -9.58 11.35
CA ILE A 310 -4.86 -9.83 11.76
C ILE A 310 -3.94 -9.52 10.57
N ALA A 311 -2.81 -8.92 10.85
CA ALA A 311 -1.80 -8.62 9.86
C ALA A 311 -0.42 -9.11 10.29
N ALA A 312 0.44 -9.36 9.30
CA ALA A 312 1.81 -9.78 9.48
C ALA A 312 2.73 -9.09 8.47
N GLY A 313 4.04 -9.21 8.68
CA GLY A 313 5.06 -8.64 7.78
C GLY A 313 5.63 -7.31 8.27
N PHE A 314 5.48 -7.02 9.56
CA PHE A 314 6.05 -5.82 10.18
C PHE A 314 7.57 -5.84 10.13
N THR A 315 8.15 -4.72 9.75
CA THR A 315 9.60 -4.57 9.63
C THR A 315 10.22 -4.31 11.00
N ARG A 316 11.31 -5.01 11.28
CA ARG A 316 12.21 -4.71 12.38
C ARG A 316 13.42 -3.95 11.84
N TYR A 317 13.82 -2.92 12.55
CA TYR A 317 15.06 -2.22 12.31
C TYR A 317 16.10 -2.74 13.30
N THR A 318 17.16 -3.33 12.79
CA THR A 318 18.30 -3.75 13.62
C THR A 318 19.45 -2.78 13.42
N ASP A 319 20.03 -2.29 14.52
CA ASP A 319 21.27 -1.51 14.44
C ASP A 319 22.49 -2.43 14.24
N GLU A 320 22.46 -3.28 13.20
CA GLU A 320 23.54 -4.23 12.90
C GLU A 320 24.83 -3.57 12.34
N LEU A 321 24.93 -2.27 12.32
CA LEU A 321 26.12 -1.56 11.80
C LEU A 321 27.27 -1.40 12.81
N ARG A 322 27.30 -2.21 13.88
CA ARG A 322 28.41 -2.22 14.85
C ARG A 322 29.27 -3.49 14.75
N LYS A 323 29.43 -4.05 13.56
CA LYS A 323 30.46 -5.07 13.31
C LYS A 323 31.37 -4.66 12.16
#